data_e5fb1da0cb074fe8b0dcb1b2103fd38f
#
_entry.id   e5fb1da0cb074fe8b0dcb1b2103fd38f
#
_cell.length_a   1.000
_cell.length_b   1.000
_cell.length_c   1.000
_cell.angle_alpha   90.00
_cell.angle_beta   90.00
_cell.angle_gamma   90.00
#
_symmetry.space_group_name_H-M   'P 1'
#
loop_
_entity.id
_entity.type
_entity.pdbx_description
1 polymer ?
#
loop_
_entity_poly.entity_id
_entity_poly.type
_entity_poly.pdbx_seq_one_letter_code
_entity_poly.pdbx_strand_id
1 'polypeptide(L)'
;ATVGLVLGKLFFIDRLLSKCADHLSLLAAPATLERAYDFGAEAFDGIFDALRATMPCVVLDVPHQWNGWTQRTLVSADDILIVATPDLANLRNAKNLFDYLRTARLNDHRPFYMLNQVGVPKRPEIKPADFAKALEDEPVAVIPFDPQLFGSAANNGQMIAEVSANHRNAETFLQLAKLLTGRSEVKKAKSGLLTPLLGKLMKK
;
A
#
# COMPACT_ATOMS: atom_id res chain seq x y z
N ALA A 1 11.81 20.05 -30.21
CA ALA A 1 12.75 19.99 -29.06
C ALA A 1 12.24 19.10 -27.90
N THR A 2 10.92 19.03 -27.67
CA THR A 2 10.31 18.31 -26.53
C THR A 2 10.38 16.78 -26.69
N VAL A 3 10.22 16.25 -27.89
CA VAL A 3 10.22 14.79 -28.16
C VAL A 3 11.63 14.19 -27.95
N GLY A 4 12.69 14.88 -28.31
CA GLY A 4 14.06 14.41 -28.10
C GLY A 4 14.47 14.37 -26.62
N LEU A 5 13.91 15.26 -25.79
CA LEU A 5 14.18 15.32 -24.36
C LEU A 5 13.46 14.18 -23.62
N VAL A 6 12.25 13.82 -24.04
CA VAL A 6 11.46 12.70 -23.49
C VAL A 6 12.13 11.36 -23.84
N LEU A 7 12.55 11.17 -25.08
CA LEU A 7 13.28 9.96 -25.51
C LEU A 7 14.62 9.79 -24.77
N GLY A 8 15.35 10.88 -24.53
CA GLY A 8 16.58 10.84 -23.73
C GLY A 8 16.33 10.41 -22.27
N LYS A 9 15.29 10.93 -21.63
CA LYS A 9 14.90 10.56 -20.25
C LYS A 9 14.46 9.11 -20.14
N LEU A 10 13.67 8.61 -21.10
CA LEU A 10 13.25 7.21 -21.17
C LEU A 10 14.42 6.24 -21.26
N PHE A 11 15.40 6.53 -22.12
CA PHE A 11 16.58 5.70 -22.29
C PHE A 11 17.47 5.63 -21.04
N PHE A 12 17.46 6.67 -20.21
CA PHE A 12 18.19 6.67 -18.93
C PHE A 12 17.46 5.84 -17.86
N ILE A 13 16.14 5.93 -17.79
CA ILE A 13 15.35 5.20 -16.78
C ILE A 13 15.45 3.69 -17.00
N ASP A 14 15.36 3.20 -18.23
CA ASP A 14 15.52 1.78 -18.54
C ASP A 14 16.86 1.20 -18.06
N ARG A 15 17.91 2.00 -18.04
CA ARG A 15 19.22 1.59 -17.53
C ARG A 15 19.32 1.55 -16.01
N LEU A 16 18.46 2.29 -15.32
CA LEU A 16 18.41 2.35 -13.85
C LEU A 16 17.49 1.29 -13.28
N LEU A 17 16.60 0.73 -14.09
CA LEU A 17 15.67 -0.31 -13.68
C LEU A 17 16.38 -1.67 -13.60
N SER A 18 16.31 -2.30 -12.44
CA SER A 18 16.76 -3.68 -12.24
C SER A 18 15.61 -4.62 -12.53
N LYS A 19 15.75 -5.51 -13.51
CA LYS A 19 14.74 -6.53 -13.81
C LYS A 19 14.74 -7.59 -12.70
N CYS A 20 13.63 -7.70 -11.97
CA CYS A 20 13.44 -8.68 -10.89
C CYS A 20 12.68 -9.93 -11.38
N ALA A 21 11.73 -9.76 -12.30
CA ALA A 21 10.98 -10.83 -12.94
C ALA A 21 10.51 -10.38 -14.34
N ASP A 22 9.82 -11.24 -15.09
CA ASP A 22 9.41 -10.91 -16.48
C ASP A 22 8.54 -9.65 -16.57
N HIS A 23 7.74 -9.36 -15.55
CA HIS A 23 6.85 -8.20 -15.49
C HIS A 23 7.10 -7.31 -14.27
N LEU A 24 8.27 -7.44 -13.64
CA LEU A 24 8.63 -6.67 -12.45
C LEU A 24 10.01 -6.06 -12.61
N SER A 25 10.08 -4.74 -12.57
CA SER A 25 11.31 -3.97 -12.53
C SER A 25 11.37 -3.12 -11.28
N LEU A 26 12.53 -2.96 -10.70
CA LEU A 26 12.77 -2.18 -9.49
C LEU A 26 13.67 -0.98 -9.80
N LEU A 27 13.22 0.20 -9.45
CA LEU A 27 14.06 1.39 -9.33
C LEU A 27 14.45 1.54 -7.86
N ALA A 28 15.63 1.04 -7.51
CA ALA A 28 16.10 1.06 -6.13
C ALA A 28 16.61 2.45 -5.73
N ALA A 29 16.43 2.81 -4.45
CA ALA A 29 17.12 3.93 -3.86
C ALA A 29 18.64 3.67 -3.83
N PRO A 30 19.49 4.74 -3.81
CA PRO A 30 20.92 4.58 -3.73
C PRO A 30 21.34 3.78 -2.48
N ALA A 31 22.24 2.84 -2.67
CA ALA A 31 22.73 1.96 -1.58
C ALA A 31 23.80 2.62 -0.70
N THR A 32 24.30 3.81 -1.05
CA THR A 32 25.38 4.48 -0.33
C THR A 32 24.88 5.68 0.45
N LEU A 33 25.49 5.94 1.61
CA LEU A 33 25.23 7.10 2.46
C LEU A 33 26.22 8.26 2.21
N GLU A 34 27.07 8.14 1.18
CA GLU A 34 28.15 9.11 0.89
C GLU A 34 27.61 10.49 0.46
N ARG A 35 26.38 10.55 0.00
CA ARG A 35 25.74 11.78 -0.46
C ARG A 35 24.37 11.93 0.19
N ALA A 36 24.02 13.14 0.56
CA ALA A 36 22.64 13.46 0.92
C ALA A 36 21.79 13.44 -0.37
N TYR A 37 20.71 12.64 -0.33
CA TYR A 37 19.73 12.56 -1.42
C TYR A 37 18.46 13.34 -1.03
N ASP A 38 18.66 14.60 -0.68
CA ASP A 38 17.56 15.51 -0.36
C ASP A 38 17.13 16.23 -1.65
N PHE A 39 16.27 15.58 -2.39
CA PHE A 39 15.73 16.12 -3.63
C PHE A 39 14.50 16.98 -3.37
N GLY A 40 14.43 18.13 -4.05
CA GLY A 40 13.22 18.95 -4.07
C GLY A 40 12.00 18.20 -4.65
N ALA A 41 10.81 18.67 -4.32
CA ALA A 41 9.55 18.03 -4.75
C ALA A 41 9.44 17.84 -6.27
N GLU A 42 10.10 18.68 -7.06
CA GLU A 42 10.03 18.65 -8.54
C GLU A 42 11.04 17.68 -9.19
N ALA A 43 12.01 17.18 -8.41
CA ALA A 43 13.08 16.34 -8.98
C ALA A 43 12.55 15.01 -9.54
N PHE A 44 11.47 14.50 -8.98
CA PHE A 44 10.88 13.23 -9.38
C PHE A 44 9.81 13.35 -10.48
N ASP A 45 9.29 14.54 -10.77
CA ASP A 45 8.23 14.71 -11.75
C ASP A 45 8.60 14.12 -13.11
N GLY A 46 9.81 14.45 -13.61
CA GLY A 46 10.26 13.93 -14.90
C GLY A 46 10.51 12.41 -14.91
N ILE A 47 10.77 11.79 -13.76
CA ILE A 47 10.91 10.34 -13.60
C ILE A 47 9.53 9.72 -13.64
N PHE A 48 8.58 10.25 -12.88
CA PHE A 48 7.20 9.74 -12.84
C PHE A 48 6.49 9.89 -14.18
N ASP A 49 6.67 11.01 -14.89
CA ASP A 49 6.12 11.19 -16.22
C ASP A 49 6.64 10.16 -17.21
N ALA A 50 7.94 9.86 -17.16
CA ALA A 50 8.55 8.86 -18.03
C ALA A 50 8.10 7.43 -17.65
N LEU A 51 7.99 7.10 -16.37
CA LEU A 51 7.50 5.80 -15.91
C LEU A 51 6.01 5.60 -16.30
N ARG A 52 5.16 6.59 -16.09
CA ARG A 52 3.73 6.54 -16.48
C ARG A 52 3.54 6.39 -17.99
N ALA A 53 4.44 6.91 -18.79
CA ALA A 53 4.37 6.77 -20.25
C ALA A 53 4.69 5.35 -20.75
N THR A 54 5.40 4.54 -19.96
CA THR A 54 5.93 3.24 -20.38
C THR A 54 5.45 2.06 -19.55
N MET A 55 5.08 2.29 -18.28
CA MET A 55 4.69 1.24 -17.35
C MET A 55 3.19 1.28 -17.08
N PRO A 56 2.49 0.13 -17.18
CA PRO A 56 1.06 0.07 -16.91
C PRO A 56 0.71 0.27 -15.43
N CYS A 57 1.66 0.04 -14.53
CA CYS A 57 1.50 0.23 -13.08
C CYS A 57 2.83 0.60 -12.46
N VAL A 58 2.82 1.63 -11.63
CA VAL A 58 3.99 2.11 -10.87
C VAL A 58 3.61 2.09 -9.39
N VAL A 59 4.34 1.31 -8.59
CA VAL A 59 4.17 1.26 -7.14
C VAL A 59 5.28 2.06 -6.49
N LEU A 60 4.91 3.07 -5.70
CA LEU A 60 5.86 3.91 -4.98
C LEU A 60 5.88 3.52 -3.50
N ASP A 61 7.05 3.14 -2.99
CA ASP A 61 7.29 3.00 -1.56
C ASP A 61 7.64 4.38 -0.98
N VAL A 62 6.65 5.01 -0.36
CA VAL A 62 6.77 6.38 0.16
C VAL A 62 7.15 6.33 1.62
N PRO A 63 8.30 6.92 2.03
CA PRO A 63 8.74 6.89 3.40
C PRO A 63 7.79 7.67 4.33
N HIS A 64 7.73 7.27 5.59
CA HIS A 64 6.94 7.94 6.62
C HIS A 64 7.58 9.29 7.02
N GLN A 65 7.57 10.23 6.08
CA GLN A 65 8.04 11.61 6.27
C GLN A 65 7.02 12.56 5.67
N TRP A 66 6.67 13.61 6.40
CA TRP A 66 5.73 14.61 5.93
C TRP A 66 6.48 15.84 5.41
N ASN A 67 6.75 15.85 4.12
CA ASN A 67 7.42 16.94 3.41
C ASN A 67 6.69 17.29 2.10
N GLY A 68 7.15 18.32 1.39
CA GLY A 68 6.51 18.77 0.15
C GLY A 68 6.47 17.70 -0.95
N TRP A 69 7.51 16.86 -1.03
CA TRP A 69 7.56 15.75 -1.99
C TRP A 69 6.49 14.70 -1.67
N THR A 70 6.39 14.26 -0.41
CA THR A 70 5.37 13.29 0.04
C THR A 70 3.96 13.80 -0.20
N GLN A 71 3.68 15.05 0.17
CA GLN A 71 2.39 15.68 -0.08
C GLN A 71 2.02 15.66 -1.56
N ARG A 72 2.92 16.15 -2.41
CA ARG A 72 2.72 16.22 -3.87
C ARG A 72 2.49 14.83 -4.47
N THR A 73 3.31 13.85 -4.08
CA THR A 73 3.20 12.46 -4.54
C THR A 73 1.84 11.86 -4.17
N LEU A 74 1.41 12.01 -2.92
CA LEU A 74 0.13 11.47 -2.46
C LEU A 74 -1.07 12.16 -3.14
N VAL A 75 -1.00 13.46 -3.37
CA VAL A 75 -2.08 14.18 -4.07
C VAL A 75 -2.17 13.77 -5.54
N SER A 76 -1.05 13.44 -6.19
CA SER A 76 -0.99 13.10 -7.62
C SER A 76 -1.10 11.59 -7.93
N ALA A 77 -1.10 10.73 -6.91
CA ALA A 77 -1.24 9.28 -7.10
C ALA A 77 -2.66 8.90 -7.48
N ASP A 78 -2.85 7.91 -8.36
CA ASP A 78 -4.17 7.40 -8.71
C ASP A 78 -4.79 6.69 -7.50
N ASP A 79 -4.05 5.78 -6.88
CA ASP A 79 -4.44 5.02 -5.70
C ASP A 79 -3.47 5.23 -4.55
N ILE A 80 -3.97 5.23 -3.32
CA ILE A 80 -3.18 5.32 -2.11
C ILE A 80 -3.52 4.16 -1.20
N LEU A 81 -2.49 3.42 -0.76
CA LEU A 81 -2.62 2.39 0.27
C LEU A 81 -1.83 2.80 1.51
N ILE A 82 -2.53 3.05 2.60
CA ILE A 82 -1.93 3.35 3.90
C ILE A 82 -1.69 2.05 4.64
N VAL A 83 -0.44 1.77 5.00
CA VAL A 83 -0.06 0.62 5.81
C VAL A 83 0.14 1.07 7.25
N ALA A 84 -0.62 0.51 8.18
CA ALA A 84 -0.58 0.86 9.60
C ALA A 84 -0.43 -0.39 10.48
N THR A 85 0.23 -0.26 11.64
CA THR A 85 0.16 -1.24 12.71
C THR A 85 -1.01 -0.90 13.66
N PRO A 86 -1.59 -1.88 14.37
CA PRO A 86 -2.78 -1.67 15.18
C PRO A 86 -2.46 -1.03 16.55
N ASP A 87 -1.91 0.17 16.53
CA ASP A 87 -1.57 0.97 17.70
C ASP A 87 -2.11 2.41 17.58
N LEU A 88 -2.12 3.13 18.71
CA LEU A 88 -2.70 4.47 18.78
C LEU A 88 -1.95 5.51 17.93
N ALA A 89 -0.63 5.39 17.82
CA ALA A 89 0.18 6.33 17.04
C ALA A 89 -0.14 6.19 15.55
N ASN A 90 -0.21 4.94 15.06
CA ASN A 90 -0.58 4.65 13.68
C ASN A 90 -2.04 5.03 13.39
N LEU A 91 -2.97 4.78 14.32
CA LEU A 91 -4.36 5.19 14.16
C LEU A 91 -4.47 6.72 13.99
N ARG A 92 -3.79 7.48 14.86
CA ARG A 92 -3.77 8.94 14.78
C ARG A 92 -3.17 9.42 13.46
N ASN A 93 -2.04 8.86 13.05
CA ASN A 93 -1.36 9.25 11.81
C ASN A 93 -2.21 8.91 10.59
N ALA A 94 -2.81 7.72 10.54
CA ALA A 94 -3.73 7.33 9.49
C ALA A 94 -4.94 8.28 9.43
N LYS A 95 -5.56 8.60 10.56
CA LYS A 95 -6.70 9.54 10.62
C LYS A 95 -6.32 10.92 10.08
N ASN A 96 -5.19 11.47 10.50
CA ASN A 96 -4.70 12.76 10.01
C ASN A 96 -4.48 12.74 8.49
N LEU A 97 -3.92 11.65 7.97
CA LEU A 97 -3.68 11.50 6.54
C LEU A 97 -4.99 11.35 5.75
N PHE A 98 -5.95 10.57 6.26
CA PHE A 98 -7.29 10.46 5.68
C PHE A 98 -7.99 11.83 5.60
N ASP A 99 -7.98 12.58 6.70
CA ASP A 99 -8.63 13.89 6.76
C ASP A 99 -7.96 14.91 5.82
N TYR A 100 -6.64 14.89 5.73
CA TYR A 100 -5.89 15.71 4.77
C TYR A 100 -6.24 15.34 3.33
N LEU A 101 -6.17 14.06 2.95
CA LEU A 101 -6.42 13.63 1.59
C LEU A 101 -7.86 13.83 1.15
N ARG A 102 -8.82 13.74 2.08
CA ARG A 102 -10.23 14.06 1.81
C ARG A 102 -10.43 15.50 1.35
N THR A 103 -9.64 16.44 1.87
CA THR A 103 -9.71 17.85 1.48
C THR A 103 -8.86 18.18 0.26
N ALA A 104 -7.72 17.50 0.10
CA ALA A 104 -6.79 17.74 -1.00
C ALA A 104 -7.19 17.04 -2.30
N ARG A 105 -8.01 15.97 -2.23
CA ARG A 105 -8.44 15.12 -3.35
C ARG A 105 -9.96 15.01 -3.39
N LEU A 106 -10.64 16.10 -3.64
CA LEU A 106 -12.12 16.19 -3.55
C LEU A 106 -12.88 15.28 -4.52
N ASN A 107 -12.30 14.97 -5.67
CA ASN A 107 -12.96 14.21 -6.74
C ASN A 107 -12.48 12.76 -6.83
N ASP A 108 -11.52 12.36 -5.99
CA ASP A 108 -10.95 11.04 -6.00
C ASP A 108 -11.60 10.15 -4.93
N HIS A 109 -11.49 8.83 -5.10
CA HIS A 109 -11.92 7.92 -4.07
C HIS A 109 -11.03 8.03 -2.82
N ARG A 110 -11.57 7.56 -1.69
CA ARG A 110 -10.84 7.54 -0.41
C ARG A 110 -9.60 6.65 -0.52
N PRO A 111 -8.52 6.98 0.22
CA PRO A 111 -7.38 6.09 0.34
C PRO A 111 -7.81 4.73 0.89
N PHE A 112 -7.20 3.67 0.40
CA PHE A 112 -7.27 2.36 1.04
C PHE A 112 -6.36 2.32 2.26
N TYR A 113 -6.67 1.46 3.23
CA TYR A 113 -5.72 1.15 4.29
C TYR A 113 -5.70 -0.34 4.62
N MET A 114 -4.57 -0.79 5.13
CA MET A 114 -4.40 -2.14 5.62
C MET A 114 -3.75 -2.13 7.01
N LEU A 115 -4.08 -3.13 7.81
CA LEU A 115 -3.42 -3.36 9.10
C LEU A 115 -2.36 -4.44 8.94
N ASN A 116 -1.15 -4.10 9.33
CA ASN A 116 0.00 -5.00 9.28
C ASN A 116 0.44 -5.40 10.69
N GLN A 117 1.08 -6.56 10.82
CA GLN A 117 1.60 -7.09 12.07
C GLN A 117 0.53 -7.22 13.18
N VAL A 118 -0.66 -7.65 12.83
CA VAL A 118 -1.75 -7.86 13.80
C VAL A 118 -1.48 -9.14 14.60
N GLY A 119 -1.63 -9.07 15.92
CA GLY A 119 -1.46 -10.22 16.82
C GLY A 119 -0.01 -10.44 17.27
N VAL A 120 0.80 -9.39 17.37
CA VAL A 120 2.14 -9.51 17.99
C VAL A 120 2.00 -9.92 19.44
N PRO A 121 2.64 -11.04 19.88
CA PRO A 121 2.55 -11.50 21.24
C PRO A 121 2.92 -10.43 22.28
N LYS A 122 2.10 -10.27 23.30
CA LYS A 122 2.29 -9.31 24.41
C LYS A 122 2.30 -7.82 24.02
N ARG A 123 2.02 -7.47 22.77
CA ARG A 123 1.85 -6.07 22.35
C ARG A 123 0.39 -5.64 22.57
N PRO A 124 0.11 -4.58 23.34
CA PRO A 124 -1.23 -3.99 23.36
C PRO A 124 -1.61 -3.50 21.97
N GLU A 125 -2.79 -3.88 21.51
CA GLU A 125 -3.27 -3.54 20.17
C GLU A 125 -4.67 -2.94 20.21
N ILE A 126 -4.95 -2.02 19.28
CA ILE A 126 -6.30 -1.58 18.97
C ILE A 126 -6.93 -2.64 18.06
N LYS A 127 -8.11 -3.12 18.42
CA LYS A 127 -8.81 -4.13 17.60
C LYS A 127 -9.09 -3.57 16.20
N PRO A 128 -8.98 -4.38 15.14
CA PRO A 128 -9.30 -3.93 13.78
C PRO A 128 -10.67 -3.26 13.65
N ALA A 129 -11.68 -3.73 14.35
CA ALA A 129 -13.02 -3.13 14.36
C ALA A 129 -13.05 -1.73 15.00
N ASP A 130 -12.24 -1.48 16.04
CA ASP A 130 -12.13 -0.16 16.66
C ASP A 130 -11.33 0.80 15.78
N PHE A 131 -10.33 0.28 15.07
CA PHE A 131 -9.56 1.03 14.08
C PHE A 131 -10.45 1.45 12.90
N ALA A 132 -11.27 0.52 12.37
CA ALA A 132 -12.24 0.77 11.32
C ALA A 132 -13.28 1.82 11.73
N LYS A 133 -13.80 1.72 12.95
CA LYS A 133 -14.75 2.70 13.50
C LYS A 133 -14.14 4.11 13.58
N ALA A 134 -12.88 4.22 13.97
CA ALA A 134 -12.22 5.52 14.09
C ALA A 134 -11.90 6.17 12.74
N LEU A 135 -11.60 5.36 11.71
CA LEU A 135 -11.37 5.84 10.35
C LEU A 135 -12.66 5.97 9.52
N GLU A 136 -13.79 5.47 10.03
CA GLU A 136 -15.07 5.40 9.32
C GLU A 136 -14.97 4.65 7.99
N ASP A 137 -14.09 3.64 7.96
CA ASP A 137 -13.84 2.78 6.80
C ASP A 137 -13.29 1.42 7.24
N GLU A 138 -13.41 0.40 6.39
CA GLU A 138 -12.93 -0.94 6.67
C GLU A 138 -11.53 -1.17 6.06
N PRO A 139 -10.61 -1.89 6.73
CA PRO A 139 -9.33 -2.23 6.15
C PRO A 139 -9.52 -3.16 4.94
N VAL A 140 -8.82 -2.87 3.84
CA VAL A 140 -8.84 -3.73 2.64
C VAL A 140 -8.06 -5.03 2.87
N ALA A 141 -7.17 -5.05 3.85
CA ALA A 141 -6.43 -6.24 4.26
C ALA A 141 -6.03 -6.16 5.74
N VAL A 142 -5.95 -7.33 6.38
CA VAL A 142 -5.39 -7.49 7.73
C VAL A 142 -4.33 -8.58 7.66
N ILE A 143 -3.07 -8.20 7.86
CA ILE A 143 -1.91 -9.10 7.81
C ILE A 143 -1.52 -9.48 9.23
N PRO A 144 -1.62 -10.76 9.61
CA PRO A 144 -1.18 -11.22 10.90
C PRO A 144 0.34 -11.16 11.04
N PHE A 145 0.81 -11.01 12.27
CA PHE A 145 2.23 -11.07 12.57
C PHE A 145 2.76 -12.49 12.34
N ASP A 146 3.67 -12.64 11.40
CA ASP A 146 4.32 -13.90 11.05
C ASP A 146 5.81 -13.65 10.79
N PRO A 147 6.63 -13.60 11.87
CA PRO A 147 8.04 -13.27 11.73
C PRO A 147 8.84 -14.33 10.98
N GLN A 148 8.40 -15.60 11.00
CA GLN A 148 9.09 -16.66 10.30
C GLN A 148 8.91 -16.51 8.78
N LEU A 149 7.69 -16.33 8.32
CA LEU A 149 7.40 -16.18 6.89
C LEU A 149 8.04 -14.91 6.32
N PHE A 150 7.75 -13.76 6.94
CA PHE A 150 8.26 -12.47 6.46
C PHE A 150 9.78 -12.35 6.63
N GLY A 151 10.32 -12.84 7.74
CA GLY A 151 11.76 -12.84 7.98
C GLY A 151 12.52 -13.72 7.00
N SER A 152 12.02 -14.92 6.69
CA SER A 152 12.61 -15.80 5.68
C SER A 152 12.55 -15.18 4.29
N ALA A 153 11.41 -14.62 3.90
CA ALA A 153 11.25 -13.95 2.61
C ALA A 153 12.23 -12.79 2.46
N ALA A 154 12.31 -11.90 3.45
CA ALA A 154 13.20 -10.75 3.43
C ALA A 154 14.68 -11.14 3.39
N ASN A 155 15.11 -12.11 4.23
CA ASN A 155 16.50 -12.55 4.27
C ASN A 155 16.96 -13.26 2.99
N ASN A 156 16.03 -13.89 2.29
CA ASN A 156 16.32 -14.59 1.03
C ASN A 156 16.10 -13.70 -0.22
N GLY A 157 15.60 -12.48 -0.05
CA GLY A 157 15.23 -11.61 -1.17
C GLY A 157 14.09 -12.20 -2.01
N GLN A 158 13.16 -12.91 -1.37
CA GLN A 158 12.05 -13.61 -2.02
C GLN A 158 10.70 -12.93 -1.71
N MET A 159 9.76 -13.03 -2.63
CA MET A 159 8.38 -12.68 -2.37
C MET A 159 7.71 -13.73 -1.47
N ILE A 160 6.69 -13.33 -0.71
CA ILE A 160 5.93 -14.24 0.17
C ILE A 160 5.36 -15.44 -0.62
N ALA A 161 4.88 -15.21 -1.84
CA ALA A 161 4.35 -16.26 -2.70
C ALA A 161 5.43 -17.25 -3.20
N GLU A 162 6.69 -16.83 -3.29
CA GLU A 162 7.81 -17.71 -3.64
C GLU A 162 8.23 -18.58 -2.45
N VAL A 163 8.15 -18.05 -1.23
CA VAL A 163 8.41 -18.84 -0.02
C VAL A 163 7.28 -19.83 0.23
N SER A 164 6.04 -19.40 0.07
CA SER A 164 4.86 -20.24 0.29
C SER A 164 3.66 -19.76 -0.54
N ALA A 165 3.49 -20.32 -1.72
CA ALA A 165 2.45 -19.92 -2.68
C ALA A 165 1.02 -20.08 -2.14
N ASN A 166 0.77 -21.08 -1.29
CA ASN A 166 -0.54 -21.38 -0.73
C ASN A 166 -0.77 -20.72 0.64
N HIS A 167 0.14 -19.85 1.08
CA HIS A 167 -0.01 -19.21 2.37
C HIS A 167 -1.11 -18.14 2.31
N ARG A 168 -1.90 -18.01 3.38
CA ARG A 168 -2.98 -17.01 3.49
C ARG A 168 -2.51 -15.59 3.17
N ASN A 169 -1.31 -15.22 3.61
CA ASN A 169 -0.76 -13.88 3.32
C ASN A 169 -0.45 -13.70 1.83
N ALA A 170 0.01 -14.75 1.11
CA ALA A 170 0.20 -14.68 -0.33
C ALA A 170 -1.13 -14.43 -1.07
N GLU A 171 -2.19 -15.13 -0.68
CA GLU A 171 -3.54 -14.89 -1.19
C GLU A 171 -4.03 -13.46 -0.88
N THR A 172 -3.79 -12.97 0.33
CA THR A 172 -4.17 -11.60 0.72
C THR A 172 -3.47 -10.56 -0.16
N PHE A 173 -2.17 -10.70 -0.43
CA PHE A 173 -1.45 -9.80 -1.34
C PHE A 173 -1.96 -9.90 -2.78
N LEU A 174 -2.33 -11.09 -3.25
CA LEU A 174 -2.94 -11.26 -4.57
C LEU A 174 -4.28 -10.53 -4.67
N GLN A 175 -5.13 -10.63 -3.65
CA GLN A 175 -6.42 -9.91 -3.61
C GLN A 175 -6.21 -8.40 -3.56
N LEU A 176 -5.24 -7.94 -2.78
CA LEU A 176 -4.86 -6.53 -2.73
C LEU A 176 -4.38 -6.02 -4.09
N ALA A 177 -3.53 -6.78 -4.79
CA ALA A 177 -3.07 -6.43 -6.13
C ALA A 177 -4.24 -6.35 -7.13
N LYS A 178 -5.19 -7.28 -7.08
CA LYS A 178 -6.40 -7.24 -7.91
C LYS A 178 -7.25 -6.01 -7.62
N LEU A 179 -7.41 -5.65 -6.35
CA LEU A 179 -8.14 -4.46 -5.94
C LEU A 179 -7.51 -3.20 -6.54
N LEU A 180 -6.20 -2.99 -6.30
CA LEU A 180 -5.46 -1.79 -6.73
C LEU A 180 -5.31 -1.69 -8.26
N THR A 181 -5.40 -2.81 -8.99
CA THR A 181 -5.36 -2.80 -10.46
C THR A 181 -6.75 -2.78 -11.11
N GLY A 182 -7.82 -2.58 -10.34
CA GLY A 182 -9.19 -2.57 -10.85
C GLY A 182 -9.69 -3.92 -11.38
N ARG A 183 -8.98 -5.03 -11.08
CA ARG A 183 -9.35 -6.37 -11.54
C ARG A 183 -10.31 -7.12 -10.61
N SER A 184 -10.70 -6.53 -9.49
CA SER A 184 -11.74 -7.07 -8.63
C SER A 184 -12.56 -5.95 -7.99
N GLU A 185 -13.88 -6.13 -7.94
CA GLU A 185 -14.73 -5.27 -7.13
C GLU A 185 -14.48 -5.56 -5.64
N VAL A 186 -14.45 -4.51 -4.81
CA VAL A 186 -14.42 -4.65 -3.35
C VAL A 186 -15.70 -5.36 -2.92
N LYS A 187 -15.64 -6.65 -2.65
CA LYS A 187 -16.71 -7.31 -1.91
C LYS A 187 -16.65 -6.77 -0.48
N LYS A 188 -17.47 -5.77 -0.17
CA LYS A 188 -17.70 -5.36 1.22
C LYS A 188 -17.99 -6.61 2.01
N ALA A 189 -17.17 -6.91 3.01
CA ALA A 189 -17.37 -8.04 3.90
C ALA A 189 -18.79 -7.87 4.47
N LYS A 190 -19.69 -8.79 4.12
CA LYS A 190 -21.02 -8.80 4.72
C LYS A 190 -20.80 -8.99 6.21
N SER A 191 -21.09 -7.99 7.01
CA SER A 191 -21.34 -8.11 8.44
C SER A 191 -22.59 -8.98 8.61
N GLY A 192 -22.42 -10.27 8.53
CA GLY A 192 -23.49 -11.24 8.50
C GLY A 192 -23.15 -12.46 9.30
N LEU A 193 -23.18 -12.33 10.62
CA LEU A 193 -23.32 -13.49 11.51
C LEU A 193 -23.98 -13.08 12.82
N LEU A 194 -25.22 -12.64 12.72
CA LEU A 194 -26.14 -12.65 13.86
C LEU A 194 -27.59 -12.65 13.37
N THR A 195 -28.01 -13.74 12.75
CA THR A 195 -29.44 -14.14 12.76
C THR A 195 -29.52 -15.58 12.26
N PRO A 196 -29.52 -16.57 13.17
CA PRO A 196 -30.67 -17.44 13.25
C PRO A 196 -30.91 -17.91 14.67
N LEU A 197 -31.38 -17.08 15.57
CA LEU A 197 -31.84 -17.54 16.91
C LEU A 197 -33.21 -17.02 17.30
N LEU A 198 -33.87 -16.23 16.46
CA LEU A 198 -35.24 -15.72 16.74
C LEU A 198 -36.36 -16.52 16.08
N GLY A 199 -36.05 -17.57 15.32
CA GLY A 199 -37.06 -18.41 14.66
C GLY A 199 -37.59 -19.61 15.47
N LYS A 200 -37.10 -19.84 16.70
CA LYS A 200 -37.53 -21.01 17.52
C LYS A 200 -38.33 -20.68 18.77
N LEU A 201 -38.72 -19.45 19.00
CA LEU A 201 -39.47 -19.05 20.22
C LEU A 201 -40.90 -18.60 19.94
N MET A 202 -41.44 -18.77 18.74
CA MET A 202 -42.84 -18.49 18.42
C MET A 202 -43.56 -19.73 17.82
N LYS A 203 -43.37 -20.87 18.44
CA LYS A 203 -44.30 -22.03 18.30
C LYS A 203 -44.37 -22.73 19.64
N LYS A 204 -45.19 -22.18 20.52
CA LYS A 204 -46.03 -22.90 21.50
C LYS A 204 -47.18 -22.00 21.89
#